data_2208615d1f8f71ecac4fb3629f3a2eb6
#
_entry.id   2208615d1f8f71ecac4fb3629f3a2eb6
#
_cell.length_a   1.000
_cell.length_b   1.000
_cell.length_c   1.000
_cell.angle_alpha   90.00
_cell.angle_beta   90.00
_cell.angle_gamma   90.00
#
_symmetry.space_group_name_H-M   'P 1'
#
loop_
_entity.id
_entity.type
_entity.pdbx_description
1 polymer ?
#
loop_
_entity_poly.entity_id
_entity_poly.type
_entity_poly.pdbx_seq_one_letter_code
_entity_poly.pdbx_strand_id
1 'polypeptide(L)'
;KQLDFDFIDTDQRLEKITGASISWIFDIEGEAGFRKREQQLIQELTGITEAVIATGGGAILLSENRFNLKNNGIVIYLKGKIETLDERTRLDNNRPLLETANPREALERILKEREHLYVETADFEIEIDGRSAEYIVTQISGLLS
;
A
#
# COMPACT_ATOMS: atom_id res chain seq x y z
N LYS A 1 7.46 9.35 12.09
CA LYS A 1 8.35 10.03 13.04
C LYS A 1 7.80 11.35 13.53
N GLN A 2 7.22 12.14 12.60
CA GLN A 2 6.70 13.46 12.96
C GLN A 2 5.53 13.37 13.94
N LEU A 3 4.78 12.27 13.94
CA LEU A 3 3.68 12.02 14.87
C LEU A 3 4.10 11.19 16.08
N ASP A 4 5.35 10.74 16.11
CA ASP A 4 5.88 9.84 17.12
C ASP A 4 5.12 8.52 17.23
N PHE A 5 4.53 8.09 16.10
CA PHE A 5 3.86 6.81 15.96
C PHE A 5 4.81 5.75 15.43
N ASP A 6 4.53 4.50 15.73
CA ASP A 6 5.24 3.38 15.14
C ASP A 6 4.94 3.33 13.63
N PHE A 7 5.96 3.01 12.82
CA PHE A 7 5.79 2.85 11.39
C PHE A 7 5.90 1.37 11.02
N ILE A 8 4.91 0.86 10.29
CA ILE A 8 4.86 -0.53 9.85
C ILE A 8 4.57 -0.58 8.36
N ASP A 9 5.49 -1.18 7.59
CA ASP A 9 5.27 -1.50 6.18
C ASP A 9 4.82 -2.95 6.11
N THR A 10 3.64 -3.21 5.54
CA THR A 10 3.08 -4.56 5.54
C THR A 10 3.92 -5.55 4.74
N ASP A 11 4.49 -5.13 3.63
CA ASP A 11 5.34 -6.01 2.81
C ASP A 11 6.63 -6.37 3.56
N GLN A 12 7.28 -5.39 4.17
CA GLN A 12 8.48 -5.62 4.97
C GLN A 12 8.18 -6.54 6.17
N ARG A 13 7.03 -6.34 6.80
CA ARG A 13 6.62 -7.17 7.93
C ARG A 13 6.40 -8.62 7.49
N LEU A 14 5.78 -8.84 6.33
CA LEU A 14 5.58 -10.18 5.78
C LEU A 14 6.91 -10.85 5.45
N GLU A 15 7.85 -10.12 4.87
CA GLU A 15 9.18 -10.66 4.60
C GLU A 15 9.89 -11.06 5.89
N LYS A 16 9.74 -10.28 6.94
CA LYS A 16 10.35 -10.57 8.24
C LYS A 16 9.71 -11.80 8.89
N ILE A 17 8.39 -11.91 8.84
CA ILE A 17 7.65 -13.04 9.43
C ILE A 17 7.97 -14.34 8.71
N THR A 18 8.00 -14.32 7.37
CA THR A 18 8.18 -15.52 6.56
C THR A 18 9.65 -15.87 6.33
N GLY A 19 10.55 -14.90 6.47
CA GLY A 19 11.96 -15.08 6.11
C GLY A 19 12.20 -15.14 4.60
N ALA A 20 11.22 -14.73 3.80
CA ALA A 20 11.27 -14.81 2.34
C ALA A 20 10.90 -13.47 1.72
N SER A 21 11.41 -13.18 0.52
CA SER A 21 11.03 -11.98 -0.22
C SER A 21 9.59 -12.09 -0.72
N ILE A 22 8.97 -10.94 -1.00
CA ILE A 22 7.62 -10.90 -1.58
C ILE A 22 7.58 -11.69 -2.90
N SER A 23 8.59 -11.53 -3.75
CA SER A 23 8.67 -12.28 -5.02
C SER A 23 8.70 -13.78 -4.79
N TRP A 24 9.43 -14.24 -3.79
CA TRP A 24 9.49 -15.65 -3.42
C TRP A 24 8.13 -16.17 -2.98
N ILE A 25 7.41 -15.40 -2.15
CA ILE A 25 6.07 -15.77 -1.69
C ILE A 25 5.11 -15.92 -2.89
N PHE A 26 5.16 -14.98 -3.84
CA PHE A 26 4.36 -15.07 -5.06
C PHE A 26 4.71 -16.31 -5.89
N ASP A 27 6.00 -16.63 -6.01
CA ASP A 27 6.43 -17.77 -6.80
C ASP A 27 5.99 -19.11 -6.19
N ILE A 28 6.05 -19.23 -4.87
CA ILE A 28 5.78 -20.50 -4.18
C ILE A 28 4.29 -20.64 -3.84
N GLU A 29 3.65 -19.60 -3.36
CA GLU A 29 2.27 -19.64 -2.88
C GLU A 29 1.25 -19.01 -3.84
N GLY A 30 1.74 -18.31 -4.86
CA GLY A 30 0.89 -17.58 -5.78
C GLY A 30 0.32 -16.32 -5.18
N GLU A 31 -0.40 -15.56 -5.98
CA GLU A 31 -1.05 -14.32 -5.51
C GLU A 31 -2.07 -14.62 -4.42
N ALA A 32 -2.86 -15.68 -4.56
CA ALA A 32 -3.87 -16.05 -3.58
C ALA A 32 -3.26 -16.32 -2.20
N GLY A 33 -2.14 -17.02 -2.14
CA GLY A 33 -1.43 -17.28 -0.90
C GLY A 33 -0.89 -16.01 -0.26
N PHE A 34 -0.32 -15.13 -1.08
CA PHE A 34 0.16 -13.83 -0.61
C PHE A 34 -1.00 -12.98 -0.05
N ARG A 35 -2.14 -12.92 -0.74
CA ARG A 35 -3.29 -12.15 -0.29
C ARG A 35 -3.84 -12.65 1.04
N LYS A 36 -3.81 -13.95 1.25
CA LYS A 36 -4.24 -14.54 2.53
C LYS A 36 -3.33 -14.09 3.68
N ARG A 37 -2.02 -14.09 3.45
CA ARG A 37 -1.05 -13.62 4.46
C ARG A 37 -1.21 -12.15 4.74
N GLU A 38 -1.41 -11.35 3.70
CA GLU A 38 -1.64 -9.92 3.80
C GLU A 38 -2.91 -9.62 4.60
N GLN A 39 -3.99 -10.36 4.34
CA GLN A 39 -5.25 -10.21 5.06
C GLN A 39 -5.08 -10.48 6.55
N GLN A 40 -4.40 -11.56 6.91
CA GLN A 40 -4.15 -11.89 8.31
C GLN A 40 -3.34 -10.80 9.00
N LEU A 41 -2.31 -10.29 8.33
CA LEU A 41 -1.47 -9.25 8.88
C LEU A 41 -2.25 -7.94 9.08
N ILE A 42 -3.03 -7.53 8.10
CA ILE A 42 -3.83 -6.31 8.20
C ILE A 42 -4.83 -6.42 9.36
N GLN A 43 -5.46 -7.58 9.51
CA GLN A 43 -6.38 -7.80 10.62
C GLN A 43 -5.69 -7.62 11.98
N GLU A 44 -4.47 -8.11 12.12
CA GLU A 44 -3.69 -7.93 13.34
C GLU A 44 -3.27 -6.48 13.55
N LEU A 45 -2.78 -5.83 12.49
CA LEU A 45 -2.24 -4.48 12.60
C LEU A 45 -3.31 -3.42 12.85
N THR A 46 -4.53 -3.62 12.37
CA THR A 46 -5.59 -2.64 12.59
C THR A 46 -6.09 -2.59 14.03
N GLY A 47 -5.64 -3.52 14.87
CA GLY A 47 -5.87 -3.46 16.32
C GLY A 47 -4.86 -2.60 17.07
N ILE A 48 -3.79 -2.14 16.42
CA ILE A 48 -2.74 -1.35 17.04
C ILE A 48 -3.09 0.14 16.95
N THR A 49 -2.93 0.87 18.07
CA THR A 49 -3.12 2.32 18.09
C THR A 49 -1.79 3.04 17.89
N GLU A 50 -1.85 4.30 17.49
CA GLU A 50 -0.66 5.17 17.30
C GLU A 50 0.36 4.57 16.35
N ALA A 51 -0.12 3.99 15.24
CA ALA A 51 0.73 3.42 14.22
C ALA A 51 0.40 3.99 12.84
N VAL A 52 1.43 4.15 12.02
CA VAL A 52 1.27 4.45 10.59
C VAL A 52 1.55 3.17 9.84
N ILE A 53 0.55 2.71 9.07
CA ILE A 53 0.64 1.45 8.34
C ILE A 53 0.69 1.76 6.85
N ALA A 54 1.79 1.39 6.19
CA ALA A 54 1.93 1.48 4.75
C ALA A 54 1.58 0.12 4.15
N THR A 55 0.55 0.08 3.31
CA THR A 55 0.11 -1.15 2.68
C THR A 55 0.56 -1.22 1.23
N GLY A 56 0.67 -2.43 0.68
CA GLY A 56 0.78 -2.61 -0.76
C GLY A 56 -0.53 -2.23 -1.44
N GLY A 57 -0.44 -1.88 -2.73
CA GLY A 57 -1.62 -1.43 -3.48
C GLY A 57 -2.72 -2.47 -3.63
N GLY A 58 -2.37 -3.74 -3.55
CA GLY A 58 -3.35 -4.83 -3.68
C GLY A 58 -4.08 -5.18 -2.40
N ALA A 59 -3.71 -4.58 -1.26
CA ALA A 59 -4.40 -4.81 0.00
C ALA A 59 -5.89 -4.47 -0.10
N ILE A 60 -6.24 -3.53 -0.96
CA ILE A 60 -7.60 -3.02 -1.14
C ILE A 60 -8.52 -4.00 -1.89
N LEU A 61 -7.97 -5.04 -2.51
CA LEU A 61 -8.76 -5.97 -3.33
C LEU A 61 -9.75 -6.80 -2.51
N LEU A 62 -9.41 -7.14 -1.28
CA LEU A 62 -10.29 -7.92 -0.42
C LEU A 62 -11.20 -6.99 0.40
N SER A 63 -12.49 -7.30 0.40
CA SER A 63 -13.48 -6.50 1.14
C SER A 63 -13.21 -6.49 2.64
N GLU A 64 -12.71 -7.59 3.19
CA GLU A 64 -12.34 -7.68 4.61
C GLU A 64 -11.22 -6.69 4.95
N ASN A 65 -10.25 -6.52 4.06
CA ASN A 65 -9.17 -5.54 4.27
C ASN A 65 -9.72 -4.12 4.24
N ARG A 66 -10.59 -3.82 3.27
CA ARG A 66 -11.21 -2.50 3.18
C ARG A 66 -12.01 -2.19 4.45
N PHE A 67 -12.77 -3.16 4.92
CA PHE A 67 -13.54 -3.02 6.16
C PHE A 67 -12.63 -2.75 7.35
N ASN A 68 -11.60 -3.57 7.54
CA ASN A 68 -10.69 -3.44 8.68
C ASN A 68 -9.93 -2.11 8.66
N LEU A 69 -9.45 -1.68 7.50
CA LEU A 69 -8.73 -0.42 7.37
C LEU A 69 -9.64 0.77 7.65
N LYS A 70 -10.83 0.78 7.07
CA LYS A 70 -11.74 1.92 7.18
C LYS A 70 -12.35 2.07 8.57
N ASN A 71 -12.63 0.96 9.25
CA ASN A 71 -13.29 1.00 10.55
C ASN A 71 -12.33 1.14 11.74
N ASN A 72 -11.04 0.94 11.52
CA ASN A 72 -10.06 0.94 12.61
C ASN A 72 -9.02 2.07 12.49
N GLY A 73 -9.18 2.96 11.52
CA GLY A 73 -8.22 4.04 11.35
C GLY A 73 -8.63 5.02 10.26
N ILE A 74 -7.72 5.92 9.97
CA ILE A 74 -7.89 6.91 8.90
C ILE A 74 -7.12 6.41 7.68
N VAL A 75 -7.81 6.26 6.56
CA VAL A 75 -7.22 5.77 5.32
C VAL A 75 -6.89 6.94 4.41
N ILE A 76 -5.63 7.00 3.97
CA ILE A 76 -5.15 8.05 3.09
C ILE A 76 -4.70 7.42 1.78
N TYR A 77 -5.25 7.90 0.68
CA TYR A 77 -4.87 7.47 -0.66
C TYR A 77 -3.87 8.47 -1.24
N LEU A 78 -2.65 8.00 -1.49
CA LEU A 78 -1.63 8.81 -2.15
C LEU A 78 -1.80 8.66 -3.65
N LYS A 79 -2.37 9.68 -4.28
CA LYS A 79 -2.77 9.64 -5.68
C LYS A 79 -1.73 10.33 -6.56
N GLY A 80 -1.32 9.64 -7.64
CA GLY A 80 -0.37 10.19 -8.59
C GLY A 80 -0.74 9.83 -10.02
N LYS A 81 -0.19 10.61 -10.96
CA LYS A 81 -0.30 10.30 -12.38
C LYS A 81 0.53 9.06 -12.71
N ILE A 82 0.21 8.40 -13.82
CA ILE A 82 0.93 7.21 -14.26
C ILE A 82 2.43 7.47 -14.37
N GLU A 83 2.83 8.63 -14.88
CA GLU A 83 4.25 9.00 -15.02
C GLU A 83 4.96 8.99 -13.65
N THR A 84 4.33 9.58 -12.65
CA THR A 84 4.89 9.65 -11.30
C THR A 84 4.96 8.26 -10.66
N LEU A 85 3.90 7.47 -10.79
CA LEU A 85 3.85 6.12 -10.21
C LEU A 85 4.84 5.19 -10.89
N ASP A 86 4.97 5.28 -12.21
CA ASP A 86 5.93 4.49 -12.98
C ASP A 86 7.36 4.79 -12.53
N GLU A 87 7.70 6.07 -12.39
CA GLU A 87 9.01 6.48 -11.93
C GLU A 87 9.33 5.95 -10.54
N ARG A 88 8.39 6.08 -9.61
CA ARG A 88 8.58 5.62 -8.23
C ARG A 88 8.67 4.10 -8.11
N THR A 89 7.85 3.36 -8.85
CA THR A 89 7.85 1.90 -8.78
C THR A 89 9.06 1.28 -9.45
N ARG A 90 9.69 1.96 -10.41
CA ARG A 90 10.92 1.46 -11.04
C ARG A 90 12.09 1.35 -10.05
N LEU A 91 12.05 2.13 -8.98
CA LEU A 91 13.06 2.11 -7.94
C LEU A 91 12.79 1.04 -6.88
N ASP A 92 11.66 0.36 -6.96
CA ASP A 92 11.23 -0.64 -5.99
C ASP A 92 11.32 -2.04 -6.62
N ASN A 93 12.12 -2.92 -6.03
CA ASN A 93 12.34 -4.28 -6.51
C ASN A 93 11.27 -5.28 -6.05
N ASN A 94 10.34 -4.85 -5.18
CA ASN A 94 9.30 -5.71 -4.61
C ASN A 94 7.93 -5.47 -5.24
N ARG A 95 7.86 -5.56 -6.58
CA ARG A 95 6.61 -5.37 -7.32
C ARG A 95 6.40 -6.54 -8.30
N PRO A 96 6.05 -7.74 -7.81
CA PRO A 96 5.92 -8.92 -8.69
C PRO A 96 4.95 -8.72 -9.85
N LEU A 97 3.85 -7.99 -9.64
CA LEU A 97 2.87 -7.75 -10.70
C LEU A 97 3.38 -6.80 -11.78
N LEU A 98 4.51 -6.10 -11.55
CA LEU A 98 5.15 -5.21 -12.51
C LEU A 98 6.38 -5.83 -13.15
N GLU A 99 6.73 -7.09 -12.83
CA GLU A 99 7.84 -7.83 -13.42
C GLU A 99 7.42 -8.37 -14.78
N THR A 100 7.26 -7.47 -15.76
CA THR A 100 6.87 -7.79 -17.13
C THR A 100 7.75 -7.05 -18.12
N ALA A 101 7.58 -7.35 -19.41
CA ALA A 101 8.32 -6.67 -20.48
C ALA A 101 7.93 -5.18 -20.57
N ASN A 102 6.73 -4.81 -20.09
CA ASN A 102 6.26 -3.43 -20.10
C ASN A 102 5.61 -3.08 -18.75
N PRO A 103 6.43 -2.69 -17.73
CA PRO A 103 5.91 -2.37 -16.40
C PRO A 103 4.91 -1.21 -16.38
N ARG A 104 5.11 -0.19 -17.21
CA ARG A 104 4.21 0.95 -17.27
C ARG A 104 2.81 0.55 -17.73
N GLU A 105 2.72 -0.28 -18.75
CA GLU A 105 1.42 -0.77 -19.24
C GLU A 105 0.71 -1.62 -18.19
N ALA A 106 1.47 -2.46 -17.49
CA ALA A 106 0.95 -3.26 -16.38
C ALA A 106 0.41 -2.35 -15.26
N LEU A 107 1.15 -1.30 -14.92
CA LEU A 107 0.73 -0.33 -13.90
C LEU A 107 -0.55 0.40 -14.30
N GLU A 108 -0.66 0.82 -15.56
CA GLU A 108 -1.87 1.48 -16.07
C GLU A 108 -3.10 0.57 -15.93
N ARG A 109 -2.95 -0.69 -16.29
CA ARG A 109 -4.04 -1.68 -16.19
C ARG A 109 -4.44 -1.90 -14.75
N ILE A 110 -3.46 -2.07 -13.86
CA ILE A 110 -3.70 -2.29 -12.44
C ILE A 110 -4.43 -1.09 -11.83
N LEU A 111 -3.97 0.12 -12.11
CA LEU A 111 -4.58 1.32 -11.59
C LEU A 111 -6.02 1.47 -12.09
N LYS A 112 -6.25 1.22 -13.38
CA LYS A 112 -7.60 1.31 -13.97
C LYS A 112 -8.57 0.35 -13.29
N GLU A 113 -8.11 -0.83 -12.91
CA GLU A 113 -8.93 -1.83 -12.24
C GLU A 113 -9.19 -1.50 -10.77
N ARG A 114 -8.27 -0.81 -10.10
CA ARG A 114 -8.29 -0.62 -8.65
C ARG A 114 -8.66 0.77 -8.18
N GLU A 115 -8.56 1.79 -9.03
CA GLU A 115 -8.73 3.18 -8.62
C GLU A 115 -10.03 3.42 -7.86
N HIS A 116 -11.14 2.84 -8.34
CA HIS A 116 -12.44 3.00 -7.68
C HIS A 116 -12.45 2.45 -6.25
N LEU A 117 -11.67 1.41 -5.99
CA LEU A 117 -11.55 0.83 -4.65
C LEU A 117 -10.72 1.73 -3.73
N TYR A 118 -9.67 2.35 -4.26
CA TYR A 118 -8.87 3.32 -3.49
C TYR A 118 -9.74 4.51 -3.09
N VAL A 119 -10.47 5.08 -4.03
CA VAL A 119 -11.32 6.24 -3.80
C VAL A 119 -12.44 5.91 -2.79
N GLU A 120 -13.06 4.75 -2.94
CA GLU A 120 -14.13 4.30 -2.05
C GLU A 120 -13.65 4.10 -0.61
N THR A 121 -12.45 3.57 -0.44
CA THR A 121 -11.91 3.22 0.88
C THR A 121 -11.26 4.41 1.57
N ALA A 122 -10.74 5.36 0.83
CA ALA A 122 -9.99 6.48 1.40
C ALA A 122 -10.88 7.44 2.17
N ASP A 123 -10.40 7.89 3.31
CA ASP A 123 -10.98 9.01 4.04
C ASP A 123 -10.47 10.34 3.47
N PHE A 124 -9.22 10.36 3.00
CA PHE A 124 -8.59 11.52 2.38
C PHE A 124 -7.76 11.09 1.17
N GLU A 125 -7.63 11.98 0.20
CA GLU A 125 -6.76 11.80 -0.96
C GLU A 125 -5.71 12.90 -0.97
N ILE A 126 -4.46 12.54 -1.21
CA ILE A 126 -3.36 13.50 -1.32
C ILE A 126 -2.66 13.27 -2.66
N GLU A 127 -2.60 14.32 -3.48
CA GLU A 127 -1.88 14.27 -4.74
C GLU A 127 -0.38 14.39 -4.50
N ILE A 128 0.39 13.45 -5.07
CA ILE A 128 1.83 13.38 -4.86
C ILE A 128 2.65 13.92 -6.03
N ASP A 129 2.01 14.30 -7.14
CA ASP A 129 2.70 14.76 -8.34
C ASP A 129 3.51 16.03 -8.07
N GLY A 130 4.82 15.97 -8.33
CA GLY A 130 5.72 17.10 -8.12
C GLY A 130 5.91 17.49 -6.66
N ARG A 131 5.52 16.65 -5.72
CA ARG A 131 5.62 16.95 -4.28
C ARG A 131 6.72 16.13 -3.62
N SER A 132 7.41 16.75 -2.68
CA SER A 132 8.43 16.08 -1.87
C SER A 132 7.78 15.20 -0.80
N ALA A 133 8.54 14.22 -0.29
CA ALA A 133 8.08 13.41 0.84
C ALA A 133 7.76 14.28 2.05
N GLU A 134 8.55 15.32 2.31
CA GLU A 134 8.32 16.25 3.41
C GLU A 134 6.98 16.99 3.28
N TYR A 135 6.65 17.43 2.06
CA TYR A 135 5.36 18.07 1.80
C TYR A 135 4.21 17.12 2.11
N ILE A 136 4.30 15.88 1.62
CA ILE A 136 3.26 14.86 1.82
C ILE A 136 3.08 14.58 3.31
N VAL A 137 4.17 14.40 4.04
CA VAL A 137 4.13 14.17 5.50
C VAL A 137 3.47 15.33 6.22
N THR A 138 3.77 16.56 5.83
CA THR A 138 3.16 17.75 6.43
C THR A 138 1.65 17.77 6.18
N GLN A 139 1.21 17.42 4.98
CA GLN A 139 -0.21 17.35 4.66
C GLN A 139 -0.91 16.28 5.50
N ILE A 140 -0.31 15.10 5.63
CA ILE A 140 -0.88 14.02 6.43
C ILE A 140 -0.99 14.44 7.90
N SER A 141 0.05 15.03 8.45
CA SER A 141 0.07 15.49 9.83
C SER A 141 -1.04 16.52 10.09
N GLY A 142 -1.25 17.43 9.14
CA GLY A 142 -2.31 18.42 9.23
C GLY A 142 -3.71 17.82 9.26
N LEU A 143 -3.93 16.73 8.55
CA LEU A 143 -5.23 16.04 8.52
C LEU A 143 -5.53 15.31 9.83
N LEU A 144 -4.51 14.95 10.58
CA LEU A 144 -4.63 14.16 11.81
C LEU A 144 -4.67 15.02 13.07
N SER A 145 -4.42 16.30 12.95
CA SER A 145 -4.39 17.21 14.11
C SER A 145 -5.70 17.95 14.36
#